data_89924dd06c256352f6ecdf18d7cadd15
#
_entry.id   89924dd06c256352f6ecdf18d7cadd15
#
_cell.length_a   1.000
_cell.length_b   1.000
_cell.length_c   1.000
_cell.angle_alpha   90.00
_cell.angle_beta   90.00
_cell.angle_gamma   90.00
#
_symmetry.space_group_name_H-M   'P 1'
#
loop_
_entity.id
_entity.type
_entity.pdbx_description
1 polymer ?
#
loop_
_entity_poly.entity_id
_entity_poly.type
_entity_poly.pdbx_seq_one_letter_code
_entity_poly.pdbx_strand_id
1 'polypeptide(L)'
;MGAETQPAEPGVRDLAEVDEPAFTGLAQRHRRELHVHCYRMLGSFEDAEDTVQETFLRAWRRRETFAGRSTFRAWLYRIATNACLDLLAKCRPEPATGGEVRWLQPYPDRLLDELPAAGADEPETVAVARETIELAYLVAVQHLAPRPRAVLILRDVLGWPAKEVAELLGDSVNSVNSALQRARAGMREHLPAQRQDWTGDETDTRTRELVRRFTDAAVAKDVGALAAMLRDDVRCSMPPTPGLQIGRDAVVSDWIADGFESLGSLRAVPTAVNRQPAVAFYLWQDSDGAYLPLTVDALRVTGGAITEIVTFHADQFPRLGLPERLPADRTP
;
A
#
# COMPACT_ATOMS: atom_id res chain seq x y z
N MET A 1 32.36 2.68 20.56
CA MET A 1 32.15 1.25 20.34
C MET A 1 31.46 1.15 19.00
N GLY A 2 32.03 0.37 18.09
CA GLY A 2 32.01 0.53 16.65
C GLY A 2 30.61 0.50 15.99
N ALA A 3 30.43 1.43 15.07
CA ALA A 3 29.42 1.36 14.05
C ALA A 3 29.82 0.21 13.08
N GLU A 4 29.13 -0.90 13.12
CA GLU A 4 29.26 -1.93 12.10
C GLU A 4 28.70 -1.38 10.80
N THR A 5 29.60 -1.12 9.90
CA THR A 5 29.39 -0.70 8.54
C THR A 5 28.69 -1.85 7.81
N GLN A 6 27.49 -1.58 7.26
CA GLN A 6 26.85 -2.50 6.31
C GLN A 6 27.86 -2.97 5.25
N PRO A 7 27.83 -4.26 4.85
CA PRO A 7 28.74 -4.75 3.83
C PRO A 7 28.57 -3.93 2.55
N ALA A 8 29.63 -3.28 2.13
CA ALA A 8 29.68 -2.52 0.90
C ALA A 8 29.29 -3.45 -0.25
N GLU A 9 28.29 -3.06 -1.05
CA GLU A 9 28.03 -3.69 -2.34
C GLU A 9 29.35 -3.74 -3.14
N PRO A 10 29.65 -4.85 -3.84
CA PRO A 10 30.89 -4.97 -4.61
C PRO A 10 30.98 -3.80 -5.59
N GLY A 11 31.99 -2.98 -5.41
CA GLY A 11 32.21 -1.64 -5.91
C GLY A 11 31.91 -1.42 -7.37
N VAL A 12 30.72 -0.94 -7.67
CA VAL A 12 30.48 -0.21 -8.92
C VAL A 12 30.91 1.24 -8.67
N ARG A 13 32.18 1.53 -8.93
CA ARG A 13 32.72 2.89 -8.78
C ARG A 13 32.49 3.76 -10.00
N ASP A 14 32.30 3.15 -11.16
CA ASP A 14 32.04 3.84 -12.43
C ASP A 14 30.98 3.10 -13.23
N LEU A 15 29.85 3.75 -13.44
CA LEU A 15 28.75 3.21 -14.28
C LEU A 15 28.91 3.59 -15.76
N ALA A 16 29.84 4.46 -16.10
CA ALA A 16 30.04 4.92 -17.48
C ALA A 16 30.52 3.78 -18.40
N GLU A 17 31.28 2.83 -17.86
CA GLU A 17 31.81 1.68 -18.60
C GLU A 17 30.90 0.44 -18.56
N VAL A 18 29.79 0.49 -17.81
CA VAL A 18 28.86 -0.64 -17.67
C VAL A 18 27.93 -0.69 -18.87
N ASP A 19 27.85 -1.84 -19.51
CA ASP A 19 26.92 -2.07 -20.62
C ASP A 19 25.45 -2.14 -20.14
N GLU A 20 24.50 -2.03 -21.07
CA GLU A 20 23.07 -2.00 -20.76
C GLU A 20 22.58 -3.27 -20.04
N PRO A 21 22.96 -4.50 -20.43
CA PRO A 21 22.55 -5.71 -19.72
C PRO A 21 23.05 -5.77 -18.29
N ALA A 22 24.31 -5.41 -18.03
CA ALA A 22 24.89 -5.41 -16.69
C ALA A 22 24.25 -4.34 -15.82
N PHE A 23 24.02 -3.13 -16.35
CA PHE A 23 23.28 -2.06 -15.65
C PHE A 23 21.86 -2.50 -15.30
N THR A 24 21.15 -3.10 -16.25
CA THR A 24 19.80 -3.62 -16.05
C THR A 24 19.79 -4.66 -14.93
N GLY A 25 20.73 -5.59 -14.92
CA GLY A 25 20.87 -6.59 -13.86
C GLY A 25 21.10 -5.97 -12.48
N LEU A 26 21.92 -4.92 -12.40
CA LEU A 26 22.15 -4.17 -11.15
C LEU A 26 20.86 -3.44 -10.69
N ALA A 27 20.20 -2.73 -11.58
CA ALA A 27 19.01 -1.96 -11.28
C ALA A 27 17.83 -2.84 -10.85
N GLN A 28 17.66 -4.01 -11.50
CA GLN A 28 16.58 -4.96 -11.20
C GLN A 28 16.63 -5.52 -9.77
N ARG A 29 17.82 -5.62 -9.15
CA ARG A 29 17.94 -6.03 -7.75
C ARG A 29 17.20 -5.07 -6.79
N HIS A 30 17.09 -3.79 -7.17
CA HIS A 30 16.44 -2.75 -6.39
C HIS A 30 14.99 -2.49 -6.80
N ARG A 31 14.49 -3.16 -7.87
CA ARG A 31 13.16 -2.90 -8.44
C ARG A 31 12.07 -2.93 -7.37
N ARG A 32 12.07 -3.97 -6.55
CA ARG A 32 11.00 -4.22 -5.59
C ARG A 32 10.98 -3.21 -4.45
N GLU A 33 12.13 -2.91 -3.86
CA GLU A 33 12.23 -1.92 -2.79
C GLU A 33 11.90 -0.50 -3.30
N LEU A 34 12.28 -0.17 -4.52
CA LEU A 34 11.91 1.08 -5.18
C LEU A 34 10.42 1.15 -5.47
N HIS A 35 9.80 0.03 -5.90
CA HIS A 35 8.38 -0.04 -6.13
C HIS A 35 7.58 0.23 -4.85
N VAL A 36 7.94 -0.40 -3.73
CA VAL A 36 7.32 -0.14 -2.43
C VAL A 36 7.52 1.31 -1.99
N HIS A 37 8.71 1.88 -2.23
CA HIS A 37 8.97 3.30 -1.94
C HIS A 37 8.06 4.22 -2.77
N CYS A 38 7.99 4.01 -4.08
CA CYS A 38 7.12 4.78 -4.97
C CYS A 38 5.64 4.60 -4.59
N TYR A 39 5.22 3.38 -4.23
CA TYR A 39 3.86 3.12 -3.80
C TYR A 39 3.50 3.88 -2.49
N ARG A 40 4.39 3.92 -1.51
CA ARG A 40 4.18 4.76 -0.31
C ARG A 40 4.07 6.24 -0.66
N MET A 41 4.84 6.70 -1.65
CA MET A 41 4.78 8.08 -2.13
C MET A 41 3.47 8.40 -2.86
N LEU A 42 2.95 7.48 -3.66
CA LEU A 42 1.89 7.73 -4.64
C LEU A 42 0.53 7.16 -4.24
N GLY A 43 0.47 6.08 -3.46
CA GLY A 43 -0.77 5.37 -3.09
C GLY A 43 -1.38 4.54 -4.23
N SER A 44 -0.78 4.56 -5.42
CA SER A 44 -1.21 3.86 -6.61
C SER A 44 -0.14 2.83 -7.02
N PHE A 45 -0.54 1.59 -7.22
CA PHE A 45 0.36 0.52 -7.64
C PHE A 45 0.86 0.75 -9.06
N GLU A 46 -0.03 1.19 -9.96
CA GLU A 46 0.29 1.46 -11.37
C GLU A 46 1.26 2.63 -11.51
N ASP A 47 0.97 3.75 -10.83
CA ASP A 47 1.87 4.91 -10.86
C ASP A 47 3.24 4.56 -10.26
N ALA A 48 3.29 3.68 -9.25
CA ALA A 48 4.54 3.22 -8.67
C ALA A 48 5.35 2.39 -9.68
N GLU A 49 4.70 1.48 -10.42
CA GLU A 49 5.31 0.66 -11.46
C GLU A 49 5.89 1.53 -12.57
N ASP A 50 5.10 2.48 -13.08
CA ASP A 50 5.53 3.43 -14.12
C ASP A 50 6.68 4.31 -13.63
N THR A 51 6.61 4.76 -12.38
CA THR A 51 7.68 5.58 -11.78
C THR A 51 8.97 4.80 -11.61
N VAL A 52 8.92 3.51 -11.30
CA VAL A 52 10.12 2.65 -11.25
C VAL A 52 10.73 2.47 -12.65
N GLN A 53 9.91 2.27 -13.68
CA GLN A 53 10.39 2.18 -15.06
C GLN A 53 11.07 3.50 -15.48
N GLU A 54 10.42 4.64 -15.24
CA GLU A 54 11.00 5.96 -15.50
C GLU A 54 12.30 6.20 -14.70
N THR A 55 12.35 5.71 -13.45
CA THR A 55 13.58 5.76 -12.62
C THR A 55 14.73 5.04 -13.30
N PHE A 56 14.52 3.83 -13.82
CA PHE A 56 15.56 3.07 -14.49
C PHE A 56 16.00 3.72 -15.81
N LEU A 57 15.05 4.30 -16.57
CA LEU A 57 15.36 5.06 -17.78
C LEU A 57 16.18 6.32 -17.47
N ARG A 58 15.80 7.08 -16.44
CA ARG A 58 16.57 8.27 -15.99
C ARG A 58 17.94 7.86 -15.47
N ALA A 59 18.04 6.76 -14.72
CA ALA A 59 19.28 6.25 -14.19
C ALA A 59 20.23 5.83 -15.33
N TRP A 60 19.74 5.09 -16.33
CA TRP A 60 20.52 4.73 -17.51
C TRP A 60 21.07 5.95 -18.27
N ARG A 61 20.20 6.92 -18.55
CA ARG A 61 20.60 8.15 -19.26
C ARG A 61 21.62 8.99 -18.50
N ARG A 62 21.62 8.90 -17.16
CA ARG A 62 22.50 9.68 -16.28
C ARG A 62 23.61 8.87 -15.62
N ARG A 63 23.86 7.63 -16.07
CA ARG A 63 24.84 6.71 -15.45
C ARG A 63 26.25 7.32 -15.34
N GLU A 64 26.64 8.15 -16.30
CA GLU A 64 27.93 8.86 -16.29
C GLU A 64 28.04 9.92 -15.16
N THR A 65 26.89 10.34 -14.60
CA THR A 65 26.88 11.28 -13.47
C THR A 65 27.03 10.60 -12.11
N PHE A 66 27.03 9.28 -12.08
CA PHE A 66 27.27 8.50 -10.87
C PHE A 66 28.75 8.55 -10.50
N ALA A 67 29.10 9.44 -9.59
CA ALA A 67 30.49 9.69 -9.19
C ALA A 67 30.96 8.83 -8.00
N GLY A 68 30.20 7.78 -7.62
CA GLY A 68 30.54 6.92 -6.48
C GLY A 68 30.54 7.60 -5.11
N ARG A 69 29.92 8.79 -5.01
CA ARG A 69 29.83 9.57 -3.73
C ARG A 69 28.79 9.01 -2.77
N SER A 70 27.88 8.19 -3.26
CA SER A 70 26.85 7.47 -2.51
C SER A 70 26.78 6.03 -3.00
N THR A 71 26.07 5.17 -2.28
CA THR A 71 25.77 3.82 -2.79
C THR A 71 24.88 3.90 -4.04
N PHE A 72 24.95 2.89 -4.91
CA PHE A 72 24.09 2.78 -6.09
C PHE A 72 22.61 2.77 -5.70
N ARG A 73 22.26 2.09 -4.62
CA ARG A 73 20.95 2.09 -3.99
C ARG A 73 20.48 3.52 -3.65
N ALA A 74 21.27 4.29 -2.93
CA ALA A 74 20.90 5.66 -2.55
C ALA A 74 20.73 6.58 -3.77
N TRP A 75 21.54 6.40 -4.80
CA TRP A 75 21.41 7.13 -6.05
C TRP A 75 20.10 6.80 -6.79
N LEU A 76 19.70 5.51 -6.85
CA LEU A 76 18.41 5.11 -7.42
C LEU A 76 17.23 5.69 -6.62
N TYR A 77 17.28 5.66 -5.27
CA TYR A 77 16.25 6.26 -4.43
C TYR A 77 16.11 7.77 -4.66
N ARG A 78 17.22 8.47 -4.89
CA ARG A 78 17.20 9.88 -5.27
C ARG A 78 16.44 10.11 -6.56
N ILE A 79 16.69 9.31 -7.58
CA ILE A 79 16.00 9.42 -8.88
C ILE A 79 14.52 9.08 -8.71
N ALA A 80 14.17 7.99 -8.00
CA ALA A 80 12.81 7.55 -7.76
C ALA A 80 12.01 8.60 -6.98
N THR A 81 12.57 9.13 -5.89
CA THR A 81 11.90 10.16 -5.08
C THR A 81 11.61 11.42 -5.92
N ASN A 82 12.59 11.87 -6.71
CA ASN A 82 12.38 13.01 -7.59
C ASN A 82 11.34 12.72 -8.68
N ALA A 83 11.30 11.52 -9.24
CA ALA A 83 10.27 11.12 -10.19
C ALA A 83 8.86 11.13 -9.56
N CYS A 84 8.71 10.62 -8.34
CA CYS A 84 7.47 10.72 -7.58
C CYS A 84 7.07 12.19 -7.32
N LEU A 85 8.02 13.05 -6.93
CA LEU A 85 7.75 14.47 -6.69
C LEU A 85 7.35 15.20 -7.98
N ASP A 86 7.99 14.88 -9.11
CA ASP A 86 7.63 15.40 -10.43
C ASP A 86 6.21 15.01 -10.84
N LEU A 87 5.83 13.73 -10.61
CA LEU A 87 4.49 13.23 -10.89
C LEU A 87 3.45 13.95 -10.02
N LEU A 88 3.66 14.03 -8.71
CA LEU A 88 2.78 14.70 -7.76
C LEU A 88 2.63 16.21 -8.03
N ALA A 89 3.64 16.84 -8.62
CA ALA A 89 3.56 18.25 -9.02
C ALA A 89 2.71 18.46 -10.27
N LYS A 90 2.62 17.48 -11.18
CA LYS A 90 1.85 17.54 -12.42
C LYS A 90 0.40 17.11 -12.21
N CYS A 91 0.21 15.99 -11.53
CA CYS A 91 -1.08 15.42 -11.20
C CYS A 91 -1.25 15.55 -9.69
N ARG A 92 -1.99 16.55 -9.23
CA ARG A 92 -2.22 16.81 -7.82
C ARG A 92 -3.65 16.35 -7.43
N PRO A 93 -3.90 15.04 -7.25
CA PRO A 93 -5.11 14.64 -6.58
C PRO A 93 -5.01 15.13 -5.13
N GLU A 94 -5.95 15.96 -4.70
CA GLU A 94 -6.10 16.28 -3.28
C GLU A 94 -7.07 15.25 -2.68
N PRO A 95 -6.79 14.75 -1.46
CA PRO A 95 -7.76 13.92 -0.75
C PRO A 95 -9.11 14.63 -0.69
N ALA A 96 -10.19 13.90 -0.95
CA ALA A 96 -11.53 14.48 -0.92
C ALA A 96 -11.91 14.88 0.51
N THR A 97 -12.95 15.71 0.62
CA THR A 97 -13.53 16.09 1.91
C THR A 97 -13.85 14.82 2.73
N GLY A 98 -13.44 14.81 4.00
CA GLY A 98 -13.58 13.64 4.88
C GLY A 98 -12.40 12.67 4.88
N GLY A 99 -11.34 12.92 4.08
CA GLY A 99 -10.11 12.14 4.12
C GLY A 99 -10.09 10.94 3.18
N GLU A 100 -10.93 10.94 2.15
CA GLU A 100 -10.96 9.89 1.14
C GLU A 100 -9.81 10.01 0.15
N VAL A 101 -9.11 8.90 -0.10
CA VAL A 101 -8.02 8.80 -1.09
C VAL A 101 -8.49 7.97 -2.28
N ARG A 102 -9.01 8.65 -3.32
CA ARG A 102 -9.68 8.00 -4.46
C ARG A 102 -8.74 7.25 -5.40
N TRP A 103 -7.45 7.59 -5.43
CA TRP A 103 -6.46 6.90 -6.28
C TRP A 103 -5.80 5.71 -5.58
N LEU A 104 -6.22 5.37 -4.36
CA LEU A 104 -5.66 4.26 -3.60
C LEU A 104 -5.91 2.94 -4.34
N GLN A 105 -4.84 2.20 -4.58
CA GLN A 105 -4.88 0.85 -5.15
C GLN A 105 -4.29 -0.15 -4.15
N PRO A 106 -4.75 -1.42 -4.12
CA PRO A 106 -4.23 -2.42 -3.21
C PRO A 106 -2.82 -2.90 -3.61
N TYR A 107 -2.01 -3.27 -2.63
CA TYR A 107 -0.70 -3.88 -2.84
C TYR A 107 -0.76 -5.38 -2.57
N PRO A 108 -0.32 -6.25 -3.51
CA PRO A 108 -0.33 -7.69 -3.33
C PRO A 108 0.68 -8.14 -2.27
N ASP A 109 0.24 -8.87 -1.24
CA ASP A 109 1.11 -9.32 -0.15
C ASP A 109 2.22 -10.25 -0.61
N ARG A 110 1.97 -11.09 -1.64
CA ARG A 110 3.00 -11.95 -2.24
C ARG A 110 4.24 -11.18 -2.71
N LEU A 111 4.06 -9.93 -3.15
CA LEU A 111 5.18 -9.07 -3.57
C LEU A 111 5.91 -8.44 -2.38
N LEU A 112 5.26 -8.34 -1.23
CA LEU A 112 5.88 -7.87 0.01
C LEU A 112 6.72 -8.98 0.67
N ASP A 113 6.31 -10.25 0.53
CA ASP A 113 7.04 -11.40 1.08
C ASP A 113 8.39 -11.65 0.38
N GLU A 114 8.50 -11.21 -0.87
CA GLU A 114 9.72 -11.34 -1.65
C GLU A 114 10.70 -10.17 -1.46
N LEU A 115 10.37 -9.17 -0.62
CA LEU A 115 11.34 -8.13 -0.28
C LEU A 115 12.51 -8.76 0.46
N PRO A 116 13.78 -8.52 0.03
CA PRO A 116 14.91 -8.91 0.85
C PRO A 116 14.76 -8.20 2.20
N ALA A 117 14.88 -8.97 3.27
CA ALA A 117 14.86 -8.42 4.62
C ALA A 117 16.05 -7.46 4.76
N ALA A 118 15.83 -6.19 4.45
CA ALA A 118 16.81 -5.14 4.68
C ALA A 118 16.99 -5.01 6.20
N GLY A 119 18.10 -5.50 6.73
CA GLY A 119 18.37 -5.51 8.16
C GLY A 119 17.52 -6.54 8.93
N ALA A 120 17.45 -7.78 8.42
CA ALA A 120 16.67 -8.88 9.00
C ALA A 120 16.98 -9.20 10.48
N ASP A 121 18.01 -8.59 11.03
CA ASP A 121 18.46 -8.83 12.42
C ASP A 121 17.78 -7.88 13.43
N GLU A 122 16.99 -6.89 12.98
CA GLU A 122 16.28 -5.98 13.88
C GLU A 122 14.75 -6.11 13.74
N PRO A 123 14.07 -6.79 14.71
CA PRO A 123 12.61 -6.96 14.69
C PRO A 123 11.82 -5.65 14.53
N GLU A 124 12.38 -4.56 15.06
CA GLU A 124 11.77 -3.23 14.99
C GLU A 124 11.72 -2.68 13.55
N THR A 125 12.77 -2.89 12.76
CA THR A 125 12.82 -2.48 11.35
C THR A 125 11.83 -3.25 10.50
N VAL A 126 11.66 -4.56 10.76
CA VAL A 126 10.67 -5.40 10.08
C VAL A 126 9.24 -4.95 10.43
N ALA A 127 8.97 -4.66 11.70
CA ALA A 127 7.67 -4.17 12.14
C ALA A 127 7.30 -2.83 11.47
N VAL A 128 8.22 -1.86 11.44
CA VAL A 128 8.02 -0.57 10.76
C VAL A 128 7.76 -0.75 9.27
N ALA A 129 8.51 -1.61 8.60
CA ALA A 129 8.32 -1.89 7.17
C ALA A 129 6.94 -2.50 6.89
N ARG A 130 6.44 -3.37 7.78
CA ARG A 130 5.12 -3.99 7.67
C ARG A 130 4.00 -2.98 7.88
N GLU A 131 4.03 -2.23 8.97
CA GLU A 131 3.00 -1.25 9.33
C GLU A 131 2.86 -0.12 8.30
N THR A 132 3.95 0.30 7.69
CA THR A 132 3.95 1.42 6.74
C THR A 132 3.42 1.07 5.35
N ILE A 133 2.97 -0.15 5.14
CA ILE A 133 2.27 -0.58 3.93
C ILE A 133 0.76 -0.76 4.16
N GLU A 134 0.29 -0.77 5.40
CA GLU A 134 -1.12 -0.87 5.72
C GLU A 134 -1.92 0.32 5.18
N LEU A 135 -3.18 0.06 4.79
CA LEU A 135 -4.02 1.07 4.11
C LEU A 135 -4.22 2.33 4.97
N ALA A 136 -4.38 2.19 6.30
CA ALA A 136 -4.52 3.33 7.17
C ALA A 136 -3.29 4.27 7.14
N TYR A 137 -2.08 3.70 7.15
CA TYR A 137 -0.87 4.49 7.00
C TYR A 137 -0.78 5.15 5.63
N LEU A 138 -1.11 4.40 4.57
CA LEU A 138 -1.10 4.92 3.20
C LEU A 138 -2.09 6.05 3.01
N VAL A 139 -3.32 5.91 3.52
CA VAL A 139 -4.31 6.97 3.51
C VAL A 139 -3.77 8.21 4.24
N ALA A 140 -3.28 8.04 5.47
CA ALA A 140 -2.76 9.15 6.27
C ALA A 140 -1.59 9.87 5.57
N VAL A 141 -0.66 9.13 4.97
CA VAL A 141 0.49 9.71 4.29
C VAL A 141 0.12 10.45 3.01
N GLN A 142 -0.99 10.07 2.34
CA GLN A 142 -1.47 10.78 1.16
C GLN A 142 -2.00 12.20 1.48
N HIS A 143 -2.38 12.47 2.72
CA HIS A 143 -2.77 13.82 3.17
C HIS A 143 -1.58 14.77 3.36
N LEU A 144 -0.37 14.24 3.41
CA LEU A 144 0.82 15.09 3.53
C LEU A 144 1.18 15.73 2.19
N ALA A 145 1.65 16.97 2.24
CA ALA A 145 2.27 17.59 1.07
C ALA A 145 3.46 16.74 0.57
N PRO A 146 3.74 16.70 -0.75
CA PRO A 146 4.70 15.76 -1.35
C PRO A 146 6.09 15.75 -0.72
N ARG A 147 6.68 16.91 -0.42
CA ARG A 147 8.03 16.99 0.20
C ARG A 147 8.06 16.52 1.66
N PRO A 148 7.19 16.96 2.58
CA PRO A 148 7.05 16.37 3.90
C PRO A 148 6.82 14.86 3.88
N ARG A 149 6.01 14.35 2.94
CA ARG A 149 5.78 12.92 2.72
C ARG A 149 7.08 12.18 2.39
N ALA A 150 7.86 12.67 1.42
CA ALA A 150 9.14 12.09 1.05
C ALA A 150 10.11 12.06 2.25
N VAL A 151 10.20 13.16 3.00
CA VAL A 151 11.04 13.25 4.19
C VAL A 151 10.61 12.22 5.25
N LEU A 152 9.31 12.08 5.52
CA LEU A 152 8.80 11.10 6.48
C LEU A 152 9.18 9.67 6.09
N ILE A 153 8.94 9.30 4.82
CA ILE A 153 9.23 7.95 4.33
C ILE A 153 10.74 7.66 4.39
N LEU A 154 11.58 8.59 3.94
CA LEU A 154 13.04 8.40 3.97
C LEU A 154 13.59 8.33 5.41
N ARG A 155 13.07 9.16 6.33
CA ARG A 155 13.57 9.26 7.70
C ARG A 155 13.01 8.19 8.64
N ASP A 156 11.69 8.04 8.67
CA ASP A 156 11.01 7.23 9.68
C ASP A 156 10.76 5.79 9.20
N VAL A 157 10.62 5.57 7.88
CA VAL A 157 10.40 4.24 7.32
C VAL A 157 11.70 3.57 6.87
N LEU A 158 12.55 4.33 6.15
CA LEU A 158 13.82 3.79 5.63
C LEU A 158 15.01 4.04 6.55
N GLY A 159 14.85 4.79 7.65
CA GLY A 159 15.88 5.01 8.65
C GLY A 159 17.05 5.90 8.20
N TRP A 160 16.93 6.63 7.08
CA TRP A 160 18.07 7.37 6.54
C TRP A 160 18.45 8.57 7.40
N PRO A 161 19.74 8.85 7.58
CA PRO A 161 20.22 10.01 8.31
C PRO A 161 19.73 11.33 7.69
N ALA A 162 19.43 12.35 8.50
CA ALA A 162 18.95 13.64 8.02
C ALA A 162 19.89 14.29 6.99
N LYS A 163 21.20 14.07 7.11
CA LYS A 163 22.20 14.58 6.18
C LYS A 163 22.04 13.95 4.79
N GLU A 164 21.86 12.63 4.72
CA GLU A 164 21.67 11.92 3.45
C GLU A 164 20.35 12.32 2.78
N VAL A 165 19.28 12.47 3.56
CA VAL A 165 17.99 12.96 3.03
C VAL A 165 18.10 14.40 2.53
N ALA A 166 18.84 15.27 3.21
CA ALA A 166 19.11 16.63 2.77
C ALA A 166 19.86 16.66 1.43
N GLU A 167 20.92 15.85 1.30
CA GLU A 167 21.67 15.69 0.06
C GLU A 167 20.80 15.12 -1.08
N LEU A 168 19.94 14.13 -0.76
CA LEU A 168 19.02 13.52 -1.74
C LEU A 168 18.02 14.54 -2.28
N LEU A 169 17.41 15.35 -1.40
CA LEU A 169 16.37 16.30 -1.77
C LEU A 169 16.91 17.67 -2.23
N GLY A 170 18.23 17.90 -2.13
CA GLY A 170 18.85 19.19 -2.41
C GLY A 170 18.43 20.27 -1.40
N ASP A 171 18.29 19.88 -0.13
CA ASP A 171 17.81 20.70 0.97
C ASP A 171 18.85 20.85 2.08
N SER A 172 18.60 21.70 3.07
CA SER A 172 19.38 21.74 4.31
C SER A 172 18.87 20.73 5.34
N VAL A 173 19.74 20.28 6.25
CA VAL A 173 19.35 19.42 7.38
C VAL A 173 18.25 20.05 8.24
N ASN A 174 18.30 21.38 8.44
CA ASN A 174 17.26 22.10 9.18
C ASN A 174 15.91 22.08 8.46
N SER A 175 15.90 22.21 7.12
CA SER A 175 14.69 22.09 6.30
C SER A 175 14.08 20.67 6.41
N VAL A 176 14.92 19.64 6.32
CA VAL A 176 14.51 18.23 6.48
C VAL A 176 13.89 18.01 7.87
N ASN A 177 14.53 18.47 8.94
CA ASN A 177 14.01 18.30 10.30
C ASN A 177 12.66 19.04 10.50
N SER A 178 12.53 20.24 9.95
CA SER A 178 11.28 21.01 10.01
C SER A 178 10.16 20.34 9.19
N ALA A 179 10.51 19.80 8.03
CA ALA A 179 9.56 19.04 7.20
C ALA A 179 9.09 17.76 7.90
N LEU A 180 10.01 17.04 8.56
CA LEU A 180 9.69 15.84 9.35
C LEU A 180 8.74 16.15 10.51
N GLN A 181 8.97 17.24 11.24
CA GLN A 181 8.06 17.66 12.32
C GLN A 181 6.66 17.93 11.80
N ARG A 182 6.52 18.67 10.68
CA ARG A 182 5.20 18.91 10.04
C ARG A 182 4.56 17.61 9.59
N ALA A 183 5.33 16.72 8.95
CA ALA A 183 4.82 15.43 8.49
C ALA A 183 4.29 14.57 9.65
N ARG A 184 5.04 14.48 10.74
CA ARG A 184 4.62 13.75 11.95
C ARG A 184 3.38 14.37 12.60
N ALA A 185 3.22 15.69 12.55
CA ALA A 185 2.01 16.36 13.03
C ALA A 185 0.81 15.97 12.16
N GLY A 186 0.93 16.08 10.82
CA GLY A 186 -0.13 15.69 9.89
C GLY A 186 -0.50 14.20 9.99
N MET A 187 0.48 13.31 10.19
CA MET A 187 0.16 11.89 10.42
C MET A 187 -0.69 11.67 11.67
N ARG A 188 -0.44 12.40 12.76
CA ARG A 188 -1.26 12.30 13.98
C ARG A 188 -2.70 12.80 13.81
N GLU A 189 -2.96 13.66 12.84
CA GLU A 189 -4.31 14.14 12.52
C GLU A 189 -5.12 13.10 11.73
N HIS A 190 -4.44 12.23 10.97
CA HIS A 190 -5.09 11.31 10.04
C HIS A 190 -5.00 9.83 10.45
N LEU A 191 -4.07 9.48 11.34
CA LEU A 191 -4.01 8.13 11.91
C LEU A 191 -4.88 8.03 13.17
N PRO A 192 -5.47 6.86 13.44
CA PRO A 192 -6.09 6.58 14.73
C PRO A 192 -5.13 6.83 15.89
N ALA A 193 -5.68 7.29 17.03
CA ALA A 193 -4.87 7.73 18.17
C ALA A 193 -4.02 6.63 18.81
N GLN A 194 -4.48 5.38 18.73
CA GLN A 194 -3.75 4.22 19.24
C GLN A 194 -3.19 3.40 18.07
N ARG A 195 -1.90 3.01 18.17
CA ARG A 195 -1.23 2.18 17.16
C ARG A 195 -1.99 0.88 16.91
N GLN A 196 -2.55 0.27 17.93
CA GLN A 196 -3.34 -0.96 17.83
C GLN A 196 -4.61 -0.80 16.98
N ASP A 197 -5.08 0.43 16.77
CA ASP A 197 -6.29 0.70 16.00
C ASP A 197 -6.06 0.71 14.48
N TRP A 198 -4.80 0.69 14.02
CA TRP A 198 -4.47 0.72 12.59
C TRP A 198 -3.45 -0.34 12.15
N THR A 199 -2.84 -1.07 13.09
CA THR A 199 -2.04 -2.24 12.79
C THR A 199 -2.92 -3.48 12.84
N GLY A 200 -3.10 -4.14 11.69
CA GLY A 200 -3.83 -5.42 11.63
C GLY A 200 -2.96 -6.56 12.15
N ASP A 201 -3.52 -7.43 12.99
CA ASP A 201 -2.89 -8.71 13.31
C ASP A 201 -3.58 -9.85 12.54
N GLU A 202 -3.09 -10.12 11.31
CA GLU A 202 -3.57 -11.24 10.49
C GLU A 202 -3.41 -12.61 11.17
N THR A 203 -2.51 -12.71 12.14
CA THR A 203 -2.17 -13.97 12.80
C THR A 203 -3.10 -14.30 13.96
N ASP A 204 -3.86 -13.32 14.46
CA ASP A 204 -4.80 -13.54 15.55
C ASP A 204 -5.95 -14.46 15.12
N THR A 205 -6.17 -15.52 15.87
CA THR A 205 -7.27 -16.47 15.66
C THR A 205 -8.64 -15.79 15.67
N ARG A 206 -8.81 -14.75 16.48
CA ARG A 206 -10.06 -13.97 16.57
C ARG A 206 -10.32 -13.18 15.30
N THR A 207 -9.28 -12.56 14.75
CA THR A 207 -9.36 -11.84 13.46
C THR A 207 -9.76 -12.79 12.33
N ARG A 208 -9.12 -13.97 12.24
CA ARG A 208 -9.46 -14.98 11.23
C ARG A 208 -10.90 -15.46 11.36
N GLU A 209 -11.37 -15.70 12.59
CA GLU A 209 -12.75 -16.12 12.82
C GLU A 209 -13.76 -15.02 12.47
N LEU A 210 -13.46 -13.74 12.76
CA LEU A 210 -14.31 -12.62 12.38
C LEU A 210 -14.38 -12.49 10.85
N VAL A 211 -13.25 -12.58 10.15
CA VAL A 211 -13.19 -12.54 8.67
C VAL A 211 -13.99 -13.69 8.07
N ARG A 212 -13.89 -14.90 8.62
CA ARG A 212 -14.69 -16.05 8.18
C ARG A 212 -16.19 -15.77 8.35
N ARG A 213 -16.63 -15.28 9.51
CA ARG A 213 -18.03 -14.92 9.77
C ARG A 213 -18.53 -13.82 8.85
N PHE A 214 -17.70 -12.80 8.59
CA PHE A 214 -18.00 -11.75 7.62
C PHE A 214 -18.20 -12.34 6.22
N THR A 215 -17.30 -13.22 5.81
CA THR A 215 -17.38 -13.92 4.52
C THR A 215 -18.68 -14.73 4.40
N ASP A 216 -19.00 -15.54 5.40
CA ASP A 216 -20.20 -16.38 5.43
C ASP A 216 -21.49 -15.52 5.36
N ALA A 217 -21.55 -14.44 6.15
CA ALA A 217 -22.67 -13.51 6.17
C ALA A 217 -22.84 -12.77 4.82
N ALA A 218 -21.72 -12.34 4.21
CA ALA A 218 -21.75 -11.67 2.90
C ALA A 218 -22.23 -12.61 1.78
N VAL A 219 -21.78 -13.86 1.75
CA VAL A 219 -22.23 -14.86 0.77
C VAL A 219 -23.70 -15.20 1.00
N ALA A 220 -24.16 -15.26 2.25
CA ALA A 220 -25.57 -15.46 2.61
C ALA A 220 -26.42 -14.18 2.38
N LYS A 221 -25.80 -13.03 2.12
CA LYS A 221 -26.46 -11.70 2.02
C LYS A 221 -27.21 -11.31 3.29
N ASP A 222 -26.72 -11.76 4.44
CA ASP A 222 -27.29 -11.45 5.76
C ASP A 222 -26.75 -10.10 6.26
N VAL A 223 -27.45 -9.03 5.87
CA VAL A 223 -27.09 -7.65 6.26
C VAL A 223 -27.11 -7.47 7.79
N GLY A 224 -28.00 -8.16 8.49
CA GLY A 224 -28.07 -8.09 9.96
C GLY A 224 -26.83 -8.69 10.64
N ALA A 225 -26.39 -9.87 10.16
CA ALA A 225 -25.17 -10.48 10.64
C ALA A 225 -23.91 -9.65 10.30
N LEU A 226 -23.86 -9.05 9.09
CA LEU A 226 -22.81 -8.12 8.70
C LEU A 226 -22.75 -6.90 9.62
N ALA A 227 -23.90 -6.25 9.84
CA ALA A 227 -24.02 -5.08 10.71
C ALA A 227 -23.55 -5.34 12.15
N ALA A 228 -23.84 -6.54 12.69
CA ALA A 228 -23.42 -6.94 14.02
C ALA A 228 -21.91 -7.06 14.22
N MET A 229 -21.14 -7.18 13.15
CA MET A 229 -19.67 -7.26 13.17
C MET A 229 -18.99 -5.90 13.00
N LEU A 230 -19.75 -4.86 12.60
CA LEU A 230 -19.23 -3.52 12.41
C LEU A 230 -19.17 -2.75 13.73
N ARG A 231 -18.12 -1.96 13.92
CA ARG A 231 -18.05 -0.98 15.00
C ARG A 231 -18.99 0.21 14.69
N ASP A 232 -19.46 0.92 15.71
CA ASP A 232 -20.41 2.03 15.53
C ASP A 232 -19.88 3.15 14.64
N ASP A 233 -18.56 3.39 14.65
CA ASP A 233 -17.84 4.40 13.86
C ASP A 233 -17.12 3.82 12.65
N VAL A 234 -17.52 2.65 12.16
CA VAL A 234 -16.91 1.99 10.98
C VAL A 234 -16.85 2.95 9.79
N ARG A 235 -15.78 2.83 9.03
CA ARG A 235 -15.58 3.58 7.78
C ARG A 235 -15.64 2.62 6.60
N CYS A 236 -16.35 3.02 5.55
CA CYS A 236 -16.41 2.25 4.30
C CYS A 236 -16.10 3.16 3.12
N SER A 237 -15.18 2.74 2.24
CA SER A 237 -14.83 3.48 1.03
C SER A 237 -14.56 2.52 -0.13
N MET A 238 -14.77 3.00 -1.37
CA MET A 238 -14.59 2.20 -2.60
C MET A 238 -13.80 3.00 -3.65
N PRO A 239 -12.47 3.19 -3.48
CA PRO A 239 -11.66 3.86 -4.50
C PRO A 239 -11.75 3.18 -5.87
N PRO A 240 -11.86 3.92 -7.00
CA PRO A 240 -11.87 5.37 -7.13
C PRO A 240 -13.25 6.02 -6.98
N THR A 241 -14.30 5.24 -6.73
CA THR A 241 -15.68 5.76 -6.58
C THR A 241 -15.75 6.70 -5.38
N PRO A 242 -16.29 7.93 -5.54
CA PRO A 242 -16.46 8.85 -4.44
C PRO A 242 -17.56 8.39 -3.50
N GLY A 243 -17.35 8.57 -2.19
CA GLY A 243 -18.37 8.28 -1.19
C GLY A 243 -17.79 7.52 0.00
N LEU A 244 -17.27 8.27 1.00
CA LEU A 244 -16.87 7.70 2.27
C LEU A 244 -18.08 7.65 3.21
N GLN A 245 -18.53 6.45 3.56
CA GLN A 245 -19.54 6.24 4.61
C GLN A 245 -18.84 6.16 5.97
N ILE A 246 -19.41 6.82 6.96
CA ILE A 246 -18.95 6.80 8.34
C ILE A 246 -20.11 6.45 9.26
N GLY A 247 -19.95 5.40 10.03
CA GLY A 247 -20.94 4.88 10.96
C GLY A 247 -21.68 3.67 10.40
N ARG A 248 -22.00 2.73 11.32
CA ARG A 248 -22.67 1.46 10.99
C ARG A 248 -23.95 1.67 10.19
N ASP A 249 -24.83 2.56 10.67
CA ASP A 249 -26.14 2.77 10.02
C ASP A 249 -25.99 3.33 8.61
N ALA A 250 -25.01 4.21 8.37
CA ALA A 250 -24.74 4.75 7.05
C ALA A 250 -24.26 3.66 6.09
N VAL A 251 -23.31 2.82 6.52
CA VAL A 251 -22.79 1.70 5.72
C VAL A 251 -23.89 0.69 5.39
N VAL A 252 -24.70 0.32 6.37
CA VAL A 252 -25.82 -0.63 6.17
C VAL A 252 -26.88 -0.06 5.23
N SER A 253 -27.21 1.24 5.39
CA SER A 253 -28.17 1.90 4.50
C SER A 253 -27.69 1.96 3.06
N ASP A 254 -26.40 2.16 2.84
CA ASP A 254 -25.77 2.18 1.53
C ASP A 254 -25.83 0.78 0.86
N TRP A 255 -25.48 -0.28 1.59
CA TRP A 255 -25.61 -1.65 1.10
C TRP A 255 -27.03 -2.03 0.69
N ILE A 256 -28.04 -1.60 1.46
CA ILE A 256 -29.45 -1.84 1.13
C ILE A 256 -29.85 -1.03 -0.11
N ALA A 257 -29.43 0.23 -0.18
CA ALA A 257 -29.75 1.11 -1.32
C ALA A 257 -29.13 0.61 -2.62
N ASP A 258 -27.92 0.06 -2.56
CA ASP A 258 -27.21 -0.55 -3.70
C ASP A 258 -27.74 -1.94 -4.08
N GLY A 259 -28.73 -2.44 -3.36
CA GLY A 259 -29.39 -3.71 -3.66
C GLY A 259 -28.56 -4.94 -3.33
N PHE A 260 -27.69 -4.89 -2.33
CA PHE A 260 -26.83 -6.00 -1.91
C PHE A 260 -27.62 -7.29 -1.67
N GLU A 261 -28.80 -7.22 -1.03
CA GLU A 261 -29.65 -8.38 -0.77
C GLU A 261 -30.21 -9.04 -2.04
N SER A 262 -30.31 -8.26 -3.13
CA SER A 262 -30.82 -8.73 -4.44
C SER A 262 -29.74 -9.20 -5.41
N LEU A 263 -28.46 -9.10 -5.03
CA LEU A 263 -27.36 -9.64 -5.82
C LEU A 263 -27.59 -11.13 -6.12
N GLY A 264 -27.10 -11.60 -7.26
CA GLY A 264 -27.05 -13.00 -7.63
C GLY A 264 -26.24 -13.87 -6.64
N SER A 265 -26.04 -15.12 -6.97
CA SER A 265 -25.22 -16.01 -6.13
C SER A 265 -23.79 -15.49 -6.03
N LEU A 266 -23.26 -15.43 -4.80
CA LEU A 266 -21.91 -14.99 -4.49
C LEU A 266 -21.02 -16.17 -4.10
N ARG A 267 -19.75 -16.07 -4.47
CA ARG A 267 -18.64 -16.85 -3.91
C ARG A 267 -17.58 -15.92 -3.37
N ALA A 268 -16.84 -16.41 -2.38
CA ALA A 268 -15.79 -15.65 -1.75
C ALA A 268 -14.49 -16.46 -1.66
N VAL A 269 -13.37 -15.77 -1.87
CA VAL A 269 -12.03 -16.32 -1.71
C VAL A 269 -11.29 -15.45 -0.68
N PRO A 270 -10.94 -15.98 0.49
CA PRO A 270 -10.10 -15.28 1.45
C PRO A 270 -8.75 -14.93 0.82
N THR A 271 -8.27 -13.72 1.05
CA THR A 271 -7.01 -13.21 0.55
C THR A 271 -6.41 -12.21 1.54
N ALA A 272 -5.31 -11.56 1.17
CA ALA A 272 -4.73 -10.47 1.92
C ALA A 272 -4.19 -9.40 0.97
N VAL A 273 -4.31 -8.14 1.36
CA VAL A 273 -3.76 -6.99 0.66
C VAL A 273 -3.19 -6.00 1.67
N ASN A 274 -2.05 -5.40 1.37
CA ASN A 274 -1.48 -4.40 2.27
C ASN A 274 -1.26 -4.88 3.71
N ARG A 275 -0.94 -6.16 3.89
CA ARG A 275 -0.82 -6.81 5.21
C ARG A 275 -2.11 -6.79 6.03
N GLN A 276 -3.25 -6.68 5.37
CA GLN A 276 -4.57 -6.75 6.00
C GLN A 276 -5.37 -7.91 5.43
N PRO A 277 -6.20 -8.59 6.24
CA PRO A 277 -7.09 -9.60 5.76
C PRO A 277 -8.08 -9.01 4.75
N ALA A 278 -8.33 -9.74 3.69
CA ALA A 278 -9.25 -9.33 2.64
C ALA A 278 -10.09 -10.51 2.14
N VAL A 279 -11.20 -10.18 1.50
CA VAL A 279 -12.11 -11.16 0.89
C VAL A 279 -12.37 -10.75 -0.54
N ALA A 280 -12.05 -11.62 -1.50
CA ALA A 280 -12.39 -11.43 -2.89
C ALA A 280 -13.76 -12.07 -3.19
N PHE A 281 -14.72 -11.27 -3.64
CA PHE A 281 -16.07 -11.70 -3.98
C PHE A 281 -16.20 -11.88 -5.48
N TYR A 282 -16.95 -12.92 -5.85
CA TYR A 282 -17.29 -13.27 -7.22
C TYR A 282 -18.79 -13.42 -7.34
N LEU A 283 -19.36 -12.88 -8.41
CA LEU A 283 -20.78 -12.93 -8.72
C LEU A 283 -21.06 -13.91 -9.86
N TRP A 284 -22.06 -14.76 -9.69
CA TRP A 284 -22.50 -15.67 -10.73
C TRP A 284 -23.04 -14.92 -11.95
N GLN A 285 -22.58 -15.31 -13.14
CA GLN A 285 -23.02 -14.79 -14.41
C GLN A 285 -23.58 -15.95 -15.28
N ASP A 286 -24.88 -15.91 -15.55
CA ASP A 286 -25.56 -16.95 -16.36
C ASP A 286 -24.98 -17.03 -17.78
N SER A 287 -24.63 -15.89 -18.38
CA SER A 287 -24.04 -15.81 -19.72
C SER A 287 -22.69 -16.55 -19.82
N ASP A 288 -21.93 -16.58 -18.76
CA ASP A 288 -20.58 -17.15 -18.72
C ASP A 288 -20.51 -18.53 -18.09
N GLY A 289 -21.61 -18.95 -17.43
CA GLY A 289 -21.66 -20.18 -16.66
C GLY A 289 -20.59 -20.28 -15.57
N ALA A 290 -20.21 -19.15 -14.99
CA ALA A 290 -19.11 -19.01 -14.05
C ALA A 290 -19.34 -17.85 -13.07
N TYR A 291 -18.60 -17.87 -11.97
CA TYR A 291 -18.48 -16.72 -11.08
C TYR A 291 -17.38 -15.79 -11.58
N LEU A 292 -17.73 -14.55 -11.86
CA LEU A 292 -16.79 -13.51 -12.30
C LEU A 292 -16.42 -12.56 -11.14
N PRO A 293 -15.23 -11.96 -11.17
CA PRO A 293 -14.76 -11.01 -10.17
C PRO A 293 -15.76 -9.87 -9.94
N LEU A 294 -16.03 -9.54 -8.68
CA LEU A 294 -16.89 -8.44 -8.27
C LEU A 294 -16.09 -7.37 -7.52
N THR A 295 -15.68 -7.67 -6.29
CA THR A 295 -14.91 -6.76 -5.42
C THR A 295 -13.90 -7.51 -4.58
N VAL A 296 -12.93 -6.75 -4.05
CA VAL A 296 -12.03 -7.19 -2.97
C VAL A 296 -12.21 -6.25 -1.79
N ASP A 297 -12.71 -6.77 -0.69
CA ASP A 297 -12.90 -6.02 0.55
C ASP A 297 -11.71 -6.24 1.49
N ALA A 298 -10.89 -5.21 1.69
CA ALA A 298 -9.84 -5.20 2.70
C ALA A 298 -10.44 -4.78 4.04
N LEU A 299 -10.23 -5.59 5.07
CA LEU A 299 -10.85 -5.43 6.38
C LEU A 299 -9.84 -4.98 7.42
N ARG A 300 -10.13 -3.93 8.17
CA ARG A 300 -9.40 -3.61 9.39
C ARG A 300 -10.22 -4.04 10.58
N VAL A 301 -9.62 -4.88 11.40
CA VAL A 301 -10.23 -5.44 12.61
C VAL A 301 -9.51 -4.89 13.83
N THR A 302 -10.24 -4.30 14.76
CA THR A 302 -9.70 -3.78 16.02
C THR A 302 -10.66 -4.09 17.15
N GLY A 303 -10.14 -4.64 18.24
CA GLY A 303 -10.97 -4.96 19.42
C GLY A 303 -12.07 -6.00 19.14
N GLY A 304 -11.90 -6.84 18.11
CA GLY A 304 -12.88 -7.89 17.76
C GLY A 304 -14.05 -7.38 16.91
N ALA A 305 -13.97 -6.18 16.35
CA ALA A 305 -14.96 -5.62 15.42
C ALA A 305 -14.28 -5.06 14.17
N ILE A 306 -15.01 -4.98 13.06
CA ILE A 306 -14.56 -4.35 11.82
C ILE A 306 -14.67 -2.84 11.97
N THR A 307 -13.57 -2.14 11.80
CA THR A 307 -13.46 -0.69 11.96
C THR A 307 -13.31 0.06 10.64
N GLU A 308 -12.90 -0.65 9.58
CA GLU A 308 -12.84 -0.09 8.23
C GLU A 308 -12.98 -1.20 7.20
N ILE A 309 -13.66 -0.87 6.11
CA ILE A 309 -13.75 -1.67 4.89
C ILE A 309 -13.28 -0.77 3.74
N VAL A 310 -12.24 -1.23 3.02
CA VAL A 310 -11.85 -0.60 1.76
C VAL A 310 -12.13 -1.59 0.65
N THR A 311 -13.13 -1.28 -0.17
CA THR A 311 -13.57 -2.13 -1.28
C THR A 311 -12.86 -1.71 -2.56
N PHE A 312 -12.20 -2.65 -3.20
CA PHE A 312 -11.55 -2.46 -4.49
C PHE A 312 -12.35 -3.16 -5.59
N HIS A 313 -12.38 -2.56 -6.79
CA HIS A 313 -13.11 -3.09 -7.94
C HIS A 313 -12.44 -4.32 -8.57
N ALA A 314 -13.19 -4.99 -9.45
CA ALA A 314 -12.79 -6.23 -10.13
C ALA A 314 -11.50 -6.12 -10.97
N ASP A 315 -11.15 -4.95 -11.48
CA ASP A 315 -9.94 -4.66 -12.24
C ASP A 315 -8.64 -4.91 -11.45
N GLN A 316 -8.72 -5.00 -10.12
CA GLN A 316 -7.57 -5.27 -9.25
C GLN A 316 -7.23 -6.78 -9.14
N PHE A 317 -8.14 -7.68 -9.53
CA PHE A 317 -7.97 -9.13 -9.38
C PHE A 317 -6.71 -9.70 -10.06
N PRO A 318 -6.41 -9.37 -11.32
CA PRO A 318 -5.20 -9.90 -11.98
C PRO A 318 -3.92 -9.49 -11.24
N ARG A 319 -3.86 -8.26 -10.77
CA ARG A 319 -2.71 -7.73 -10.01
C ARG A 319 -2.53 -8.47 -8.68
N LEU A 320 -3.62 -8.76 -8.00
CA LEU A 320 -3.61 -9.51 -6.74
C LEU A 320 -3.31 -11.00 -6.94
N GLY A 321 -3.26 -11.49 -8.18
CA GLY A 321 -3.06 -12.89 -8.50
C GLY A 321 -4.28 -13.75 -8.19
N LEU A 322 -5.45 -13.12 -8.15
CA LEU A 322 -6.73 -13.79 -7.94
C LEU A 322 -7.25 -14.40 -9.25
N PRO A 323 -8.00 -15.51 -9.20
CA PRO A 323 -8.57 -16.12 -10.39
C PRO A 323 -9.46 -15.16 -11.19
N GLU A 324 -9.35 -15.17 -12.52
CA GLU A 324 -10.22 -14.39 -13.41
C GLU A 324 -11.65 -14.92 -13.45
N ARG A 325 -11.86 -16.18 -13.05
CA ARG A 325 -13.18 -16.82 -12.90
C ARG A 325 -13.12 -18.00 -11.93
N LEU A 326 -14.24 -18.29 -11.28
CA LEU A 326 -14.41 -19.53 -10.54
C LEU A 326 -15.45 -20.41 -11.25
N PRO A 327 -15.24 -21.73 -11.35
CA PRO A 327 -16.20 -22.63 -12.00
C PRO A 327 -17.51 -22.70 -11.21
N ALA A 328 -18.59 -23.12 -11.87
CA ALA A 328 -19.78 -23.58 -11.16
C ALA A 328 -19.38 -24.70 -10.20
N ASP A 329 -20.12 -24.87 -9.07
CA ASP A 329 -19.93 -26.04 -8.23
C ASP A 329 -20.09 -27.29 -9.09
N ARG A 330 -19.11 -28.18 -9.06
CA ARG A 330 -19.40 -29.53 -9.49
C ARG A 330 -20.42 -30.05 -8.48
N THR A 331 -21.67 -30.08 -8.88
CA THR A 331 -22.70 -30.86 -8.17
C THR A 331 -22.13 -32.28 -8.00
N PRO A 332 -22.09 -32.82 -6.79
CA PRO A 332 -21.56 -34.16 -6.55
C PRO A 332 -22.34 -35.21 -7.34
#